data_4fd67657413ecb6b200ca293b47c9b6a
#
_entry.id   4fd67657413ecb6b200ca293b47c9b6a
#
_cell.length_a   1.000
_cell.length_b   1.000
_cell.length_c   1.000
_cell.angle_alpha   90.00
_cell.angle_beta   90.00
_cell.angle_gamma   90.00
#
_symmetry.space_group_name_H-M   'P 1'
#
loop_
_entity.id
_entity.type
_entity.pdbx_description
1 polymer ?
#
loop_
_entity_poly.entity_id
_entity_poly.type
_entity_poly.pdbx_seq_one_letter_code
_entity_poly.pdbx_strand_id
1 'polypeptide(L)'
;MRQIIRQINRQYTTEPLKNPDYGKIINEKHFRRLLGLINKEKVVAGGNYNEETLQIEPTVLDNVTFEDAVMQEEIFGPLLPIITYDSIDEAIEKINSMAHPLAVYVFTSRGRLANKVMERCDFGGGCINDTLIHLATSEMGFGGFGESGMGAYHGEEGFRTFTHYKSIVN
;
A
#
# COMPACT_ATOMS: atom_id res chain seq x y z
N MET A 1 -12.49 1.75 -12.44
CA MET A 1 -11.58 2.60 -13.24
C MET A 1 -11.98 4.07 -13.28
N ARG A 2 -13.07 4.48 -13.93
CA ARG A 2 -13.45 5.92 -14.08
C ARG A 2 -13.47 6.74 -12.77
N GLN A 3 -13.91 6.15 -11.67
CA GLN A 3 -13.97 6.84 -10.36
C GLN A 3 -12.55 7.09 -9.80
N ILE A 4 -11.63 6.16 -9.94
CA ILE A 4 -10.24 6.31 -9.52
C ILE A 4 -9.60 7.48 -10.26
N ILE A 5 -9.68 7.49 -11.60
CA ILE A 5 -9.13 8.56 -12.44
C ILE A 5 -9.74 9.92 -12.06
N ARG A 6 -11.06 9.96 -11.84
CA ARG A 6 -11.74 11.19 -11.39
C ARG A 6 -11.20 11.71 -10.05
N GLN A 7 -10.92 10.82 -9.09
CA GLN A 7 -10.36 11.22 -7.80
C GLN A 7 -8.90 11.69 -7.92
N ILE A 8 -8.09 11.03 -8.74
CA ILE A 8 -6.73 11.49 -9.04
C ILE A 8 -6.77 12.92 -9.60
N ASN A 9 -7.58 13.18 -10.62
CA ASN A 9 -7.70 14.52 -11.20
C ASN A 9 -8.25 15.57 -10.22
N ARG A 10 -9.11 15.14 -9.28
CA ARG A 10 -9.62 16.04 -8.24
C ARG A 10 -8.56 16.41 -7.20
N GLN A 11 -7.69 15.46 -6.83
CA GLN A 11 -6.66 15.66 -5.81
C GLN A 11 -5.42 16.37 -6.37
N TYR A 12 -4.98 16.00 -7.57
CA TYR A 12 -3.70 16.42 -8.13
C TYR A 12 -3.81 17.28 -9.38
N THR A 13 -5.04 17.65 -9.78
CA THR A 13 -5.35 18.30 -11.06
C THR A 13 -5.17 17.39 -12.28
N THR A 14 -5.42 17.90 -13.48
CA THR A 14 -5.17 17.16 -14.75
C THR A 14 -3.71 17.22 -15.19
N GLU A 15 -2.88 18.00 -14.50
CA GLU A 15 -1.44 18.16 -14.77
C GLU A 15 -0.66 18.00 -13.43
N PRO A 16 -0.59 16.79 -12.87
CA PRO A 16 0.03 16.55 -11.55
C PRO A 16 1.47 17.06 -11.45
N LEU A 17 2.26 16.93 -12.54
CA LEU A 17 3.65 17.36 -12.57
C LEU A 17 3.85 18.88 -12.48
N LYS A 18 2.78 19.66 -12.70
CA LYS A 18 2.77 21.13 -12.54
C LYS A 18 2.19 21.56 -11.18
N ASN A 19 1.63 20.65 -10.42
CA ASN A 19 1.07 20.93 -9.11
C ASN A 19 2.20 21.10 -8.09
N PRO A 20 2.36 22.26 -7.44
CA PRO A 20 3.44 22.50 -6.47
C PRO A 20 3.34 21.64 -5.20
N ASP A 21 2.13 21.15 -4.88
CA ASP A 21 1.87 20.30 -3.72
C ASP A 21 2.08 18.80 -4.05
N TYR A 22 2.36 18.46 -5.32
CA TYR A 22 2.60 17.07 -5.70
C TYR A 22 4.07 16.68 -5.41
N GLY A 23 4.24 15.64 -4.59
CA GLY A 23 5.54 15.18 -4.15
C GLY A 23 6.44 14.63 -5.26
N LYS A 24 7.70 14.42 -4.92
CA LYS A 24 8.72 13.83 -5.79
C LYS A 24 9.27 12.53 -5.20
N ILE A 25 9.87 11.71 -6.05
CA ILE A 25 10.59 10.51 -5.62
C ILE A 25 11.89 10.92 -4.92
N ILE A 26 12.24 10.24 -3.84
CA ILE A 26 13.30 10.63 -2.91
C ILE A 26 14.68 10.79 -3.58
N ASN A 27 14.97 9.97 -4.59
CA ASN A 27 16.24 10.03 -5.33
C ASN A 27 16.13 9.37 -6.72
N GLU A 28 17.13 9.58 -7.54
CA GLU A 28 17.19 9.07 -8.92
C GLU A 28 17.17 7.54 -8.99
N LYS A 29 17.82 6.83 -8.06
CA LYS A 29 17.81 5.35 -8.03
C LYS A 29 16.38 4.81 -7.94
N HIS A 30 15.58 5.31 -6.99
CA HIS A 30 14.19 4.89 -6.83
C HIS A 30 13.30 5.38 -7.96
N PHE A 31 13.55 6.57 -8.49
CA PHE A 31 12.86 7.08 -9.66
C PHE A 31 13.02 6.14 -10.86
N ARG A 32 14.24 5.75 -11.20
CA ARG A 32 14.50 4.83 -12.32
C ARG A 32 13.95 3.42 -12.06
N ARG A 33 14.04 2.94 -10.81
CA ARG A 33 13.39 1.67 -10.43
C ARG A 33 11.89 1.70 -10.71
N LEU A 34 11.19 2.74 -10.28
CA LEU A 34 9.74 2.89 -10.50
C LEU A 34 9.38 2.97 -11.98
N LEU A 35 10.17 3.68 -12.80
CA LEU A 35 9.94 3.70 -14.25
C LEU A 35 10.08 2.30 -14.86
N GLY A 36 11.00 1.47 -14.36
CA GLY A 36 11.17 0.08 -14.78
C GLY A 36 9.98 -0.83 -14.43
N LEU A 37 9.15 -0.46 -13.45
CA LEU A 37 7.94 -1.21 -13.08
C LEU A 37 6.73 -0.89 -13.97
N ILE A 38 6.79 0.18 -14.77
CA ILE A 38 5.65 0.63 -15.59
C ILE A 38 5.63 -0.14 -16.91
N ASN A 39 4.69 -1.06 -17.04
CA ASN A 39 4.34 -1.60 -18.35
C ASN A 39 3.41 -0.63 -19.07
N LYS A 40 3.92 0.05 -20.10
CA LYS A 40 3.20 1.10 -20.83
C LYS A 40 1.90 0.62 -21.48
N GLU A 41 1.83 -0.65 -21.88
CA GLU A 41 0.63 -1.25 -22.48
C GLU A 41 -0.53 -1.42 -21.48
N LYS A 42 -0.21 -1.43 -20.18
CA LYS A 42 -1.17 -1.58 -19.08
C LYS A 42 -1.56 -0.24 -18.45
N VAL A 43 -0.94 0.87 -18.85
CA VAL A 43 -1.26 2.20 -18.33
C VAL A 43 -2.62 2.67 -18.86
N VAL A 44 -3.53 3.00 -17.96
CA VAL A 44 -4.86 3.52 -18.29
C VAL A 44 -5.04 4.98 -17.83
N ALA A 45 -4.16 5.48 -16.98
CA ALA A 45 -4.08 6.89 -16.59
C ALA A 45 -2.68 7.20 -16.06
N GLY A 46 -2.22 8.44 -16.24
CA GLY A 46 -0.88 8.85 -15.84
C GLY A 46 0.20 8.31 -16.77
N GLY A 47 1.36 7.97 -16.21
CA GLY A 47 2.49 7.37 -16.93
C GLY A 47 3.52 8.37 -17.44
N ASN A 48 3.23 9.67 -17.35
CA ASN A 48 4.23 10.70 -17.66
C ASN A 48 5.13 10.94 -16.44
N TYR A 49 6.31 11.49 -16.70
CA TYR A 49 7.28 11.78 -15.64
C TYR A 49 8.16 12.98 -16.01
N ASN A 50 8.83 13.52 -15.02
CA ASN A 50 9.83 14.57 -15.20
C ASN A 50 11.13 14.13 -14.51
N GLU A 51 12.20 13.95 -15.28
CA GLU A 51 13.50 13.50 -14.78
C GLU A 51 14.22 14.58 -13.96
N GLU A 52 14.02 15.87 -14.29
CA GLU A 52 14.68 16.96 -13.58
C GLU A 52 14.12 17.13 -12.17
N THR A 53 12.81 16.95 -12.01
CA THR A 53 12.14 17.07 -10.71
C THR A 53 11.97 15.73 -9.98
N LEU A 54 12.31 14.62 -10.61
CA LEU A 54 12.11 13.24 -10.12
C LEU A 54 10.64 12.96 -9.78
N GLN A 55 9.73 13.45 -10.59
CA GLN A 55 8.29 13.24 -10.41
C GLN A 55 7.75 12.23 -11.42
N ILE A 56 6.86 11.37 -10.96
CA ILE A 56 6.08 10.43 -11.79
C ILE A 56 4.61 10.72 -11.52
N GLU A 57 3.79 10.86 -12.55
CA GLU A 57 2.35 11.04 -12.37
C GLU A 57 1.72 9.89 -11.58
N PRO A 58 0.62 10.11 -10.84
CA PRO A 58 -0.21 9.04 -10.32
C PRO A 58 -0.63 8.13 -11.48
N THR A 59 -0.07 6.93 -11.52
CA THR A 59 -0.18 6.02 -12.66
C THR A 59 -1.03 4.82 -12.30
N VAL A 60 -2.08 4.58 -13.06
CA VAL A 60 -2.98 3.43 -12.88
C VAL A 60 -2.70 2.40 -13.96
N LEU A 61 -2.43 1.18 -13.54
CA LEU A 61 -2.20 0.02 -14.40
C LEU A 61 -3.39 -0.93 -14.31
N ASP A 62 -3.96 -1.30 -15.45
CA ASP A 62 -5.06 -2.29 -15.54
C ASP A 62 -4.59 -3.59 -16.19
N ASN A 63 -5.37 -4.64 -16.05
CA ASN A 63 -5.02 -5.98 -16.53
C ASN A 63 -3.66 -6.46 -15.99
N VAL A 64 -3.32 -6.08 -14.76
CA VAL A 64 -2.12 -6.52 -14.08
C VAL A 64 -2.30 -7.95 -13.59
N THR A 65 -1.23 -8.73 -13.68
CA THR A 65 -1.14 -10.07 -13.10
C THR A 65 -0.07 -10.11 -12.01
N PHE A 66 -0.05 -11.15 -11.20
CA PHE A 66 0.95 -11.28 -10.15
C PHE A 66 2.38 -11.52 -10.68
N GLU A 67 2.53 -11.84 -11.97
CA GLU A 67 3.82 -12.04 -12.67
C GLU A 67 4.39 -10.73 -13.21
N ASP A 68 3.62 -9.64 -13.24
CA ASP A 68 4.11 -8.33 -13.70
C ASP A 68 5.19 -7.77 -12.78
N ALA A 69 6.14 -7.04 -13.33
CA ALA A 69 7.24 -6.43 -12.60
C ALA A 69 6.77 -5.58 -11.41
N VAL A 70 5.65 -4.86 -11.56
CA VAL A 70 5.06 -4.02 -10.51
C VAL A 70 4.56 -4.80 -9.28
N MET A 71 4.42 -6.13 -9.38
CA MET A 71 3.97 -7.02 -8.31
C MET A 71 5.11 -7.82 -7.66
N GLN A 72 6.36 -7.66 -8.10
CA GLN A 72 7.49 -8.45 -7.61
C GLN A 72 8.20 -7.83 -6.39
N GLU A 73 7.90 -6.58 -6.09
CA GLU A 73 8.47 -5.85 -4.95
C GLU A 73 7.49 -4.80 -4.42
N GLU A 74 7.75 -4.29 -3.22
CA GLU A 74 6.99 -3.16 -2.68
C GLU A 74 7.25 -1.90 -3.53
N ILE A 75 6.17 -1.28 -4.02
CA ILE A 75 6.27 -0.22 -5.02
C ILE A 75 6.94 1.05 -4.47
N PHE A 76 6.56 1.54 -3.30
CA PHE A 76 7.03 2.82 -2.74
C PHE A 76 6.99 3.98 -3.76
N GLY A 77 5.87 4.13 -4.46
CA GLY A 77 5.73 5.15 -5.49
C GLY A 77 4.29 5.29 -6.00
N PRO A 78 4.02 6.23 -6.89
CA PRO A 78 2.68 6.60 -7.31
C PRO A 78 2.09 5.66 -8.39
N LEU A 79 2.34 4.37 -8.28
CA LEU A 79 1.81 3.36 -9.19
C LEU A 79 0.70 2.56 -8.49
N LEU A 80 -0.44 2.43 -9.15
CA LEU A 80 -1.59 1.67 -8.67
C LEU A 80 -1.90 0.52 -9.64
N PRO A 81 -1.37 -0.69 -9.41
CA PRO A 81 -1.75 -1.87 -10.16
C PRO A 81 -3.15 -2.34 -9.74
N ILE A 82 -3.96 -2.72 -10.71
CA ILE A 82 -5.30 -3.27 -10.48
C ILE A 82 -5.36 -4.69 -11.00
N ILE A 83 -5.71 -5.60 -10.10
CA ILE A 83 -5.94 -7.01 -10.39
C ILE A 83 -7.40 -7.32 -10.08
N THR A 84 -8.11 -7.93 -11.00
CA THR A 84 -9.47 -8.41 -10.78
C THR A 84 -9.44 -9.84 -10.23
N TYR A 85 -10.47 -10.19 -9.48
CA TYR A 85 -10.69 -11.53 -8.95
C TYR A 85 -12.17 -11.93 -9.12
N ASP A 86 -12.42 -13.21 -9.29
CA ASP A 86 -13.78 -13.76 -9.38
C ASP A 86 -14.30 -14.20 -8.01
N SER A 87 -13.43 -14.71 -7.16
CA SER A 87 -13.74 -15.16 -5.81
C SER A 87 -12.88 -14.47 -4.76
N ILE A 88 -13.53 -13.97 -3.69
CA ILE A 88 -12.80 -13.39 -2.56
C ILE A 88 -11.94 -14.44 -1.84
N ASP A 89 -12.33 -15.72 -1.87
CA ASP A 89 -11.54 -16.79 -1.27
C ASP A 89 -10.22 -16.98 -2.03
N GLU A 90 -10.26 -17.01 -3.35
CA GLU A 90 -9.07 -17.07 -4.20
C GLU A 90 -8.15 -15.86 -3.98
N ALA A 91 -8.74 -14.67 -3.85
CA ALA A 91 -7.95 -13.46 -3.57
C ALA A 91 -7.25 -13.54 -2.20
N ILE A 92 -7.94 -14.03 -1.16
CA ILE A 92 -7.37 -14.24 0.18
C ILE A 92 -6.24 -15.28 0.14
N GLU A 93 -6.46 -16.41 -0.51
CA GLU A 93 -5.47 -17.48 -0.66
C GLU A 93 -4.22 -16.97 -1.40
N LYS A 94 -4.42 -16.19 -2.45
CA LYS A 94 -3.31 -15.58 -3.20
C LYS A 94 -2.53 -14.59 -2.35
N ILE A 95 -3.19 -13.70 -1.61
CA ILE A 95 -2.53 -12.75 -0.69
C ILE A 95 -1.70 -13.51 0.34
N ASN A 96 -2.27 -14.52 0.99
CA ASN A 96 -1.58 -15.29 2.01
C ASN A 96 -0.43 -16.16 1.45
N SER A 97 -0.40 -16.42 0.14
CA SER A 97 0.71 -17.13 -0.51
C SER A 97 1.92 -16.26 -0.81
N MET A 98 1.81 -14.96 -0.61
CA MET A 98 2.88 -13.97 -0.84
C MET A 98 3.48 -13.53 0.49
N ALA A 99 4.50 -12.67 0.43
CA ALA A 99 5.01 -11.95 1.57
C ALA A 99 3.88 -11.20 2.30
N HIS A 100 3.86 -11.29 3.63
CA HIS A 100 2.80 -10.67 4.43
C HIS A 100 2.85 -9.14 4.30
N PRO A 101 1.75 -8.50 3.85
CA PRO A 101 1.73 -7.06 3.66
C PRO A 101 1.71 -6.32 4.99
N LEU A 102 2.30 -5.13 5.01
CA LEU A 102 2.25 -4.24 6.17
C LEU A 102 0.82 -3.80 6.46
N ALA A 103 -0.01 -3.56 5.43
CA ALA A 103 -1.37 -3.11 5.61
C ALA A 103 -2.34 -3.70 4.59
N VAL A 104 -3.58 -3.94 5.03
CA VAL A 104 -4.72 -4.32 4.19
C VAL A 104 -5.89 -3.36 4.40
N TYR A 105 -6.43 -2.84 3.32
CA TYR A 105 -7.60 -1.96 3.33
C TYR A 105 -8.75 -2.61 2.59
N VAL A 106 -9.90 -2.75 3.25
CA VAL A 106 -11.08 -3.40 2.67
C VAL A 106 -12.20 -2.40 2.51
N PHE A 107 -12.63 -2.17 1.28
CA PHE A 107 -13.74 -1.29 0.96
C PHE A 107 -14.96 -2.12 0.53
N THR A 108 -15.99 -2.16 1.36
CA THR A 108 -17.21 -2.91 1.09
C THR A 108 -18.37 -2.45 1.95
N SER A 109 -19.59 -2.52 1.40
CA SER A 109 -20.83 -2.36 2.17
C SER A 109 -21.28 -3.65 2.89
N ARG A 110 -20.62 -4.78 2.61
CA ARG A 110 -20.97 -6.10 3.17
C ARG A 110 -20.09 -6.43 4.36
N GLY A 111 -20.55 -6.17 5.60
CA GLY A 111 -19.79 -6.41 6.82
C GLY A 111 -19.25 -7.84 6.96
N ARG A 112 -20.02 -8.87 6.56
CA ARG A 112 -19.54 -10.26 6.58
C ARG A 112 -18.32 -10.48 5.66
N LEU A 113 -18.25 -9.78 4.54
CA LEU A 113 -17.10 -9.87 3.64
C LEU A 113 -15.90 -9.17 4.25
N ALA A 114 -16.09 -8.00 4.86
CA ALA A 114 -15.01 -7.30 5.57
C ALA A 114 -14.41 -8.19 6.66
N ASN A 115 -15.24 -8.73 7.54
CA ASN A 115 -14.79 -9.61 8.61
C ASN A 115 -14.04 -10.85 8.06
N LYS A 116 -14.58 -11.46 7.00
CA LYS A 116 -13.93 -12.62 6.36
C LYS A 116 -12.50 -12.29 5.89
N VAL A 117 -12.28 -11.12 5.28
CA VAL A 117 -10.93 -10.71 4.86
C VAL A 117 -10.05 -10.45 6.08
N MET A 118 -10.55 -9.69 7.06
CA MET A 118 -9.79 -9.36 8.27
C MET A 118 -9.40 -10.58 9.11
N GLU A 119 -10.23 -11.63 9.12
CA GLU A 119 -9.97 -12.85 9.87
C GLU A 119 -9.06 -13.85 9.12
N ARG A 120 -9.04 -13.80 7.80
CA ARG A 120 -8.37 -14.82 6.99
C ARG A 120 -7.13 -14.35 6.25
N CYS A 121 -6.92 -13.04 6.12
CA CYS A 121 -5.69 -12.50 5.60
C CYS A 121 -4.69 -12.25 6.73
N ASP A 122 -3.44 -12.61 6.50
CA ASP A 122 -2.33 -12.31 7.39
C ASP A 122 -1.67 -10.98 6.99
N PHE A 123 -1.70 -9.98 7.88
CA PHE A 123 -1.16 -8.64 7.63
C PHE A 123 -0.83 -7.90 8.94
N GLY A 124 0.00 -6.85 8.87
CA GLY A 124 0.40 -6.09 10.05
C GLY A 124 -0.72 -5.25 10.66
N GLY A 125 -1.47 -4.51 9.86
CA GLY A 125 -2.59 -3.71 10.32
C GLY A 125 -3.51 -3.31 9.16
N GLY A 126 -4.63 -2.65 9.43
CA GLY A 126 -5.53 -2.29 8.34
C GLY A 126 -6.76 -1.51 8.74
N CYS A 127 -7.59 -1.18 7.74
CA CYS A 127 -8.84 -0.48 7.94
C CYS A 127 -9.98 -1.10 7.11
N ILE A 128 -11.20 -0.94 7.59
CA ILE A 128 -12.43 -1.21 6.84
C ILE A 128 -13.04 0.13 6.42
N ASN A 129 -13.24 0.32 5.12
CA ASN A 129 -13.77 1.54 4.49
C ASN A 129 -12.98 2.83 4.80
N ASP A 130 -11.68 2.68 5.13
CA ASP A 130 -10.76 3.78 5.35
C ASP A 130 -9.34 3.35 5.00
N THR A 131 -8.38 4.28 5.05
CA THR A 131 -6.95 4.03 4.86
C THR A 131 -6.14 4.79 5.90
N LEU A 132 -4.96 4.31 6.25
CA LEU A 132 -3.94 5.00 7.06
C LEU A 132 -4.34 5.35 8.51
N ILE A 133 -5.62 5.46 8.85
CA ILE A 133 -6.07 5.93 10.16
C ILE A 133 -5.58 5.03 11.31
N HIS A 134 -5.35 3.74 11.05
CA HIS A 134 -4.83 2.78 12.02
C HIS A 134 -3.40 3.12 12.50
N LEU A 135 -2.62 3.86 11.71
CA LEU A 135 -1.28 4.30 12.11
C LEU A 135 -1.28 5.66 12.83
N ALA A 136 -2.39 6.41 12.77
CA ALA A 136 -2.49 7.74 13.36
C ALA A 136 -2.93 7.73 14.84
N THR A 137 -3.31 6.57 15.38
CA THR A 137 -3.77 6.42 16.76
C THR A 137 -2.62 6.03 17.70
N SER A 138 -2.67 6.48 18.95
CA SER A 138 -1.81 6.03 20.04
C SER A 138 -2.34 4.79 20.78
N GLU A 139 -3.55 4.33 20.44
CA GLU A 139 -4.23 3.23 21.12
C GLU A 139 -3.87 1.85 20.56
N MET A 140 -3.22 1.80 19.41
CA MET A 140 -2.83 0.57 18.73
C MET A 140 -1.36 0.62 18.33
N GLY A 141 -0.68 -0.51 18.40
CA GLY A 141 0.64 -0.68 17.80
C GLY A 141 0.57 -0.66 16.28
N PHE A 142 1.60 -0.12 15.64
CA PHE A 142 1.78 -0.15 14.20
C PHE A 142 3.07 -0.91 13.87
N GLY A 143 2.95 -1.91 13.03
CA GLY A 143 4.09 -2.72 12.59
C GLY A 143 3.63 -3.88 11.72
N GLY A 144 4.58 -4.45 10.98
CA GLY A 144 4.40 -5.66 10.19
C GLY A 144 5.00 -6.88 10.86
N PHE A 145 4.98 -8.00 10.16
CA PHE A 145 5.65 -9.22 10.58
C PHE A 145 6.16 -10.01 9.36
N GLY A 146 7.10 -10.91 9.57
CA GLY A 146 7.77 -11.58 8.48
C GLY A 146 8.55 -10.56 7.62
N GLU A 147 8.27 -10.49 6.34
CA GLU A 147 8.97 -9.59 5.41
C GLU A 147 8.53 -8.13 5.53
N SER A 148 7.34 -7.85 6.07
CA SER A 148 6.85 -6.48 6.26
C SER A 148 7.36 -5.81 7.53
N GLY A 149 8.05 -6.52 8.43
CA GLY A 149 8.67 -5.90 9.59
C GLY A 149 8.90 -6.84 10.77
N MET A 150 9.45 -6.27 11.85
CA MET A 150 9.61 -6.91 13.15
C MET A 150 9.18 -5.94 14.24
N GLY A 151 8.30 -6.44 15.15
CA GLY A 151 7.79 -5.65 16.25
C GLY A 151 6.77 -4.61 15.84
N ALA A 152 6.34 -3.82 16.81
CA ALA A 152 5.39 -2.74 16.64
C ALA A 152 5.79 -1.55 17.49
N TYR A 153 5.32 -0.36 17.12
CA TYR A 153 5.52 0.85 17.88
C TYR A 153 4.22 1.67 17.90
N HIS A 154 4.16 2.80 18.54
CA HIS A 154 3.01 3.56 19.02
C HIS A 154 2.40 3.00 20.30
N GLY A 155 1.82 3.88 21.09
CA GLY A 155 1.13 3.55 22.32
C GLY A 155 1.94 2.68 23.28
N GLU A 156 1.27 1.74 23.90
CA GLU A 156 1.86 0.80 24.86
C GLU A 156 2.92 -0.10 24.23
N GLU A 157 2.77 -0.48 22.94
CA GLU A 157 3.75 -1.32 22.26
C GLU A 157 5.10 -0.60 22.11
N GLY A 158 5.09 0.69 21.82
CA GLY A 158 6.31 1.50 21.80
C GLY A 158 6.98 1.55 23.19
N PHE A 159 6.21 1.72 24.25
CA PHE A 159 6.74 1.68 25.61
C PHE A 159 7.35 0.31 25.95
N ARG A 160 6.67 -0.77 25.65
CA ARG A 160 7.16 -2.15 25.87
C ARG A 160 8.45 -2.44 25.13
N THR A 161 8.61 -1.93 23.88
CA THR A 161 9.81 -2.12 23.08
C THR A 161 11.06 -1.55 23.73
N PHE A 162 10.95 -0.45 24.49
CA PHE A 162 12.08 0.22 25.17
C PHE A 162 12.20 -0.16 26.66
N THR A 163 11.46 -1.15 27.13
CA THR A 163 11.50 -1.64 28.51
C THR A 163 11.79 -3.13 28.57
N HIS A 164 12.13 -3.64 29.75
CA HIS A 164 12.29 -5.08 29.99
C HIS A 164 11.77 -5.46 31.37
N TYR A 165 11.36 -6.69 31.51
CA TYR A 165 10.94 -7.26 32.78
C TYR A 165 12.15 -7.82 33.54
N LYS A 166 12.20 -7.57 34.86
CA LYS A 166 13.17 -8.12 35.77
C LYS A 166 12.47 -9.16 36.67
N SER A 167 12.88 -10.41 36.63
CA SER A 167 12.39 -11.42 37.53
C SER A 167 13.14 -11.36 38.85
N ILE A 168 12.43 -11.27 39.98
CA ILE A 168 13.00 -11.25 41.34
C ILE A 168 12.29 -12.31 42.17
N VAL A 169 13.07 -13.17 42.82
CA VAL A 169 12.60 -14.10 43.85
C VAL A 169 12.98 -13.51 45.20
N ASN A 170 12.02 -13.48 46.11
CA ASN A 170 12.23 -13.02 47.49
C ASN A 170 12.24 -14.22 48.43
#